data_816f498e350c6978975764b6a4ab9b2b
#
_entry.id   816f498e350c6978975764b6a4ab9b2b
#
_cell.length_a   1.000
_cell.length_b   1.000
_cell.length_c   1.000
_cell.angle_alpha   90.00
_cell.angle_beta   90.00
_cell.angle_gamma   90.00
#
_symmetry.space_group_name_H-M   'P 1'
#
loop_
_entity.id
_entity.type
_entity.pdbx_description
1 polymer ?
#
loop_
_entity_poly.entity_id
_entity_poly.type
_entity_poly.pdbx_seq_one_letter_code
_entity_poly.pdbx_strand_id
1 'polypeptide(L)'
;MTTTETGLEQRLAALEERLGAAELAATRAQDRGDVENVFSRYMHYHNAFEDERIIDELWVREGTPGVRAQYNDTGVYTDWDAVMAYHRGRPHPVGKLILHYTTTPVIEVAADGTTAKGLWLMAGIESGITDPAEAENIPPFFFAPREVDGRKIWAHWIWCKYGLDLVKQDGEWRILTFRCFEIARAPFDEDWISFAAHERASYEKTLAYFGEDGKPVFLPPVDAPGVTPHQPYAIDTAQQLFPEPPRPYTEFEDTFA
;
A
#
# COMPACT_ATOMS: atom_id res chain seq x y z
N MET A 1 37.01 8.33 -48.93
CA MET A 1 36.15 9.07 -47.95
C MET A 1 36.82 10.38 -47.63
N THR A 2 36.16 11.46 -47.83
CA THR A 2 36.69 12.80 -47.56
C THR A 2 36.58 13.11 -46.06
N THR A 3 37.48 13.94 -45.56
CA THR A 3 37.52 14.36 -44.12
C THR A 3 36.18 14.95 -43.64
N THR A 4 35.38 15.47 -44.60
CA THR A 4 34.05 16.07 -44.35
C THR A 4 32.96 15.02 -44.12
N GLU A 5 33.02 13.87 -44.84
CA GLU A 5 32.06 12.75 -44.67
C GLU A 5 32.24 12.08 -43.32
N THR A 6 33.49 11.83 -42.92
CA THR A 6 33.80 11.24 -41.59
C THR A 6 33.32 12.17 -40.45
N GLY A 7 33.43 13.48 -40.63
CA GLY A 7 32.93 14.45 -39.63
C GLY A 7 31.39 14.49 -39.54
N LEU A 8 30.69 14.28 -40.67
CA LEU A 8 29.23 14.23 -40.69
C LEU A 8 28.69 12.94 -40.04
N GLU A 9 29.30 11.80 -40.37
CA GLU A 9 28.96 10.51 -39.76
C GLU A 9 29.16 10.52 -38.24
N GLN A 10 30.26 11.06 -37.76
CA GLN A 10 30.49 11.22 -36.29
C GLN A 10 29.46 12.10 -35.62
N ARG A 11 29.05 13.20 -36.28
CA ARG A 11 27.99 14.10 -35.74
C ARG A 11 26.63 13.41 -35.74
N LEU A 12 26.30 12.61 -36.74
CA LEU A 12 25.08 11.84 -36.83
C LEU A 12 25.01 10.81 -35.67
N ALA A 13 26.06 10.01 -35.52
CA ALA A 13 26.15 9.04 -34.44
C ALA A 13 26.00 9.68 -33.05
N ALA A 14 26.62 10.84 -32.79
CA ALA A 14 26.49 11.57 -31.56
C ALA A 14 25.07 12.15 -31.35
N LEU A 15 24.36 12.51 -32.41
CA LEU A 15 22.97 12.95 -32.34
C LEU A 15 22.02 11.80 -32.07
N GLU A 16 22.24 10.65 -32.67
CA GLU A 16 21.47 9.41 -32.47
C GLU A 16 21.61 8.94 -31.00
N GLU A 17 22.83 8.94 -30.47
CA GLU A 17 23.09 8.61 -29.06
C GLU A 17 22.35 9.59 -28.11
N ARG A 18 22.44 10.89 -28.38
CA ARG A 18 21.73 11.91 -27.57
C ARG A 18 20.21 11.81 -27.67
N LEU A 19 19.69 11.49 -28.86
CA LEU A 19 18.26 11.27 -29.06
C LEU A 19 17.80 10.05 -28.27
N GLY A 20 18.49 8.93 -28.37
CA GLY A 20 18.17 7.71 -27.59
C GLY A 20 18.19 7.95 -26.09
N ALA A 21 19.18 8.69 -25.59
CA ALA A 21 19.23 9.06 -24.18
C ALA A 21 18.07 9.97 -23.75
N ALA A 22 17.67 10.92 -24.61
CA ALA A 22 16.54 11.81 -24.32
C ALA A 22 15.19 11.06 -24.36
N GLU A 23 15.01 10.14 -25.32
CA GLU A 23 13.82 9.30 -25.41
C GLU A 23 13.69 8.39 -24.18
N LEU A 24 14.79 7.75 -23.73
CA LEU A 24 14.80 6.94 -22.52
C LEU A 24 14.44 7.76 -21.28
N ALA A 25 15.01 8.96 -21.14
CA ALA A 25 14.69 9.85 -20.04
C ALA A 25 13.22 10.30 -20.03
N ALA A 26 12.66 10.60 -21.22
CA ALA A 26 11.26 10.96 -21.38
C ALA A 26 10.33 9.78 -21.01
N THR A 27 10.66 8.57 -21.50
CA THR A 27 9.90 7.34 -21.16
C THR A 27 9.90 7.08 -19.65
N ARG A 28 11.06 7.18 -19.00
CA ARG A 28 11.13 6.99 -17.53
C ARG A 28 10.35 8.05 -16.76
N ALA A 29 10.34 9.29 -17.22
CA ALA A 29 9.52 10.33 -16.60
C ALA A 29 8.01 10.06 -16.75
N GLN A 30 7.59 9.56 -17.91
CA GLN A 30 6.22 9.11 -18.15
C GLN A 30 5.88 7.91 -17.26
N ASP A 31 6.71 6.88 -17.25
CA ASP A 31 6.54 5.68 -16.43
C ASP A 31 6.41 6.01 -14.94
N ARG A 32 7.19 6.97 -14.44
CA ARG A 32 7.06 7.43 -13.06
C ARG A 32 5.65 7.99 -12.78
N GLY A 33 5.10 8.79 -13.69
CA GLY A 33 3.74 9.32 -13.59
C GLY A 33 2.68 8.22 -13.65
N ASP A 34 2.88 7.23 -14.51
CA ASP A 34 1.97 6.10 -14.67
C ASP A 34 1.96 5.21 -13.41
N VAL A 35 3.12 4.95 -12.80
CA VAL A 35 3.24 4.24 -11.51
C VAL A 35 2.52 5.01 -10.40
N GLU A 36 2.70 6.32 -10.31
CA GLU A 36 2.00 7.16 -9.34
C GLU A 36 0.48 7.09 -9.54
N ASN A 37 0.01 7.08 -10.79
CA ASN A 37 -1.41 6.93 -11.12
C ASN A 37 -1.97 5.56 -10.74
N VAL A 38 -1.22 4.46 -10.91
CA VAL A 38 -1.64 3.12 -10.46
C VAL A 38 -1.96 3.14 -8.98
N PHE A 39 -1.04 3.66 -8.17
CA PHE A 39 -1.25 3.67 -6.72
C PHE A 39 -2.30 4.70 -6.27
N SER A 40 -2.40 5.82 -6.94
CA SER A 40 -3.47 6.78 -6.69
C SER A 40 -4.86 6.18 -6.97
N ARG A 41 -5.02 5.43 -8.07
CA ARG A 41 -6.27 4.69 -8.37
C ARG A 41 -6.54 3.64 -7.30
N TYR A 42 -5.52 2.91 -6.85
CA TYR A 42 -5.66 1.96 -5.74
C TYR A 42 -6.29 2.63 -4.52
N MET A 43 -5.81 3.80 -4.11
CA MET A 43 -6.37 4.52 -2.95
C MET A 43 -7.83 4.94 -3.18
N HIS A 44 -8.17 5.44 -4.36
CA HIS A 44 -9.56 5.79 -4.69
C HIS A 44 -10.49 4.58 -4.65
N TYR A 45 -10.07 3.45 -5.22
CA TYR A 45 -10.86 2.22 -5.22
C TYR A 45 -10.95 1.62 -3.81
N HIS A 46 -9.84 1.61 -3.08
CA HIS A 46 -9.80 1.15 -1.69
C HIS A 46 -10.76 1.92 -0.78
N ASN A 47 -10.79 3.25 -0.90
CA ASN A 47 -11.70 4.10 -0.14
C ASN A 47 -13.19 3.89 -0.51
N ALA A 48 -13.45 3.44 -1.73
CA ALA A 48 -14.80 3.17 -2.24
C ALA A 48 -15.21 1.68 -2.13
N PHE A 49 -14.33 0.81 -1.62
CA PHE A 49 -14.53 -0.64 -1.56
C PHE A 49 -14.75 -1.30 -2.93
N GLU A 50 -14.14 -0.71 -3.97
CA GLU A 50 -14.14 -1.23 -5.35
C GLU A 50 -13.05 -2.30 -5.53
N ASP A 51 -13.06 -3.33 -4.68
CA ASP A 51 -11.98 -4.33 -4.60
C ASP A 51 -11.84 -5.16 -5.87
N GLU A 52 -12.92 -5.48 -6.58
CA GLU A 52 -12.81 -6.16 -7.87
C GLU A 52 -12.05 -5.33 -8.92
N ARG A 53 -12.22 -4.01 -8.90
CA ARG A 53 -11.46 -3.11 -9.77
C ARG A 53 -9.97 -3.04 -9.37
N ILE A 54 -9.66 -3.12 -8.08
CA ILE A 54 -8.28 -3.23 -7.61
C ILE A 54 -7.64 -4.49 -8.19
N ILE A 55 -8.35 -5.62 -8.15
CA ILE A 55 -7.89 -6.90 -8.68
C ILE A 55 -7.65 -6.82 -10.18
N ASP A 56 -8.66 -6.41 -10.92
CA ASP A 56 -8.68 -6.49 -12.38
C ASP A 56 -7.76 -5.46 -13.05
N GLU A 57 -7.74 -4.23 -12.52
CA GLU A 57 -7.07 -3.11 -13.16
C GLU A 57 -5.65 -2.86 -12.65
N LEU A 58 -5.34 -3.20 -11.38
CA LEU A 58 -4.13 -2.70 -10.73
C LEU A 58 -3.14 -3.77 -10.32
N TRP A 59 -3.58 -4.98 -9.96
CA TRP A 59 -2.67 -6.08 -9.65
C TRP A 59 -2.18 -6.79 -10.91
N VAL A 60 -1.03 -7.44 -10.79
CA VAL A 60 -0.51 -8.35 -11.82
C VAL A 60 -1.51 -9.47 -12.11
N ARG A 61 -1.41 -10.09 -13.27
CA ARG A 61 -2.32 -11.16 -13.70
C ARG A 61 -2.06 -12.44 -12.92
N GLU A 62 -3.12 -13.25 -12.81
CA GLU A 62 -3.03 -14.61 -12.28
C GLU A 62 -1.86 -15.39 -12.90
N GLY A 63 -1.17 -16.16 -12.07
CA GLY A 63 0.02 -16.94 -12.47
C GLY A 63 1.33 -16.14 -12.53
N THR A 64 1.32 -14.83 -12.23
CA THR A 64 2.56 -14.06 -12.10
C THR A 64 3.31 -14.50 -10.84
N PRO A 65 4.58 -14.92 -10.94
CA PRO A 65 5.36 -15.32 -9.78
C PRO A 65 5.75 -14.11 -8.91
N GLY A 66 5.91 -14.33 -7.60
CA GLY A 66 6.40 -13.30 -6.66
C GLY A 66 5.33 -12.34 -6.16
N VAL A 67 4.05 -12.60 -6.47
CA VAL A 67 2.93 -11.81 -5.94
C VAL A 67 2.84 -12.00 -4.43
N ARG A 68 2.79 -10.88 -3.71
CA ARG A 68 2.57 -10.92 -2.26
C ARG A 68 2.07 -9.60 -1.72
N ALA A 69 1.40 -9.67 -0.57
CA ALA A 69 0.97 -8.49 0.16
C ALA A 69 1.05 -8.69 1.67
N GLN A 70 1.42 -7.63 2.37
CA GLN A 70 1.31 -7.51 3.81
C GLN A 70 0.54 -6.23 4.13
N TYR A 71 -0.71 -6.36 4.54
CA TYR A 71 -1.60 -5.22 4.80
C TYR A 71 -1.54 -4.74 6.25
N ASN A 72 -1.04 -5.57 7.14
CA ASN A 72 -0.82 -5.28 8.55
C ASN A 72 0.31 -6.17 9.10
N ASP A 73 0.59 -6.06 10.38
CA ASP A 73 1.68 -6.82 11.02
C ASP A 73 1.33 -8.27 11.35
N THR A 74 0.14 -8.77 10.99
CA THR A 74 -0.28 -10.15 11.30
C THR A 74 0.38 -11.18 10.41
N GLY A 75 0.78 -10.82 9.19
CA GLY A 75 1.49 -11.72 8.28
C GLY A 75 1.36 -11.33 6.80
N VAL A 76 1.80 -12.25 5.97
CA VAL A 76 1.94 -12.06 4.52
C VAL A 76 1.02 -13.03 3.78
N TYR A 77 0.39 -12.54 2.73
CA TYR A 77 -0.24 -13.32 1.67
C TYR A 77 0.81 -13.50 0.56
N THR A 78 1.13 -14.75 0.22
CA THR A 78 2.34 -15.09 -0.55
C THR A 78 2.12 -15.45 -2.00
N ASP A 79 0.88 -15.50 -2.47
CA ASP A 79 0.53 -15.76 -3.85
C ASP A 79 -0.66 -14.93 -4.34
N TRP A 80 -0.95 -15.04 -5.63
CA TRP A 80 -2.02 -14.28 -6.25
C TRP A 80 -3.39 -14.60 -5.64
N ASP A 81 -3.70 -15.87 -5.43
CA ASP A 81 -5.02 -16.31 -4.90
C ASP A 81 -5.25 -15.77 -3.49
N ALA A 82 -4.24 -15.84 -2.63
CA ALA A 82 -4.32 -15.35 -1.26
C ALA A 82 -4.50 -13.83 -1.19
N VAL A 83 -3.75 -13.08 -2.01
CA VAL A 83 -3.89 -11.62 -2.11
C VAL A 83 -5.28 -11.23 -2.64
N MET A 84 -5.80 -11.93 -3.64
CA MET A 84 -7.13 -11.68 -4.20
C MET A 84 -8.23 -12.08 -3.21
N ALA A 85 -8.03 -13.16 -2.45
CA ALA A 85 -8.96 -13.55 -1.39
C ALA A 85 -9.06 -12.49 -0.29
N TYR A 86 -7.95 -11.83 0.05
CA TYR A 86 -7.98 -10.68 0.96
C TYR A 86 -8.89 -9.57 0.42
N HIS A 87 -8.70 -9.15 -0.83
CA HIS A 87 -9.52 -8.10 -1.44
C HIS A 87 -11.01 -8.47 -1.47
N ARG A 88 -11.34 -9.67 -1.95
CA ARG A 88 -12.73 -10.16 -2.00
C ARG A 88 -13.36 -10.37 -0.62
N GLY A 89 -12.54 -10.62 0.38
CA GLY A 89 -12.98 -10.81 1.76
C GLY A 89 -13.17 -9.52 2.55
N ARG A 90 -12.90 -8.35 1.96
CA ARG A 90 -13.07 -7.06 2.65
C ARG A 90 -14.54 -6.65 2.70
N PRO A 91 -15.15 -6.61 3.88
CA PRO A 91 -16.53 -6.19 3.99
C PRO A 91 -16.66 -4.64 3.95
N HIS A 92 -17.77 -4.17 3.38
CA HIS A 92 -18.10 -2.75 3.32
C HIS A 92 -19.55 -2.48 3.80
N PRO A 93 -19.84 -2.73 5.07
CA PRO A 93 -21.17 -2.52 5.61
C PRO A 93 -21.57 -1.06 5.53
N VAL A 94 -22.89 -0.83 5.49
CA VAL A 94 -23.46 0.51 5.55
C VAL A 94 -22.96 1.24 6.81
N GLY A 95 -22.51 2.49 6.64
CA GLY A 95 -21.99 3.31 7.74
C GLY A 95 -20.49 3.15 8.01
N LYS A 96 -19.78 2.28 7.28
CA LYS A 96 -18.33 2.23 7.32
C LYS A 96 -17.73 3.32 6.42
N LEU A 97 -16.72 4.02 6.92
CA LEU A 97 -15.93 4.98 6.17
C LEU A 97 -14.46 4.56 6.24
N ILE A 98 -13.81 4.50 5.09
CA ILE A 98 -12.35 4.50 4.96
C ILE A 98 -11.97 5.71 4.12
N LEU A 99 -11.06 6.52 4.62
CA LEU A 99 -10.47 7.62 3.87
C LEU A 99 -8.96 7.61 4.09
N HIS A 100 -8.27 6.93 3.21
CA HIS A 100 -6.82 6.91 3.15
C HIS A 100 -6.35 7.79 2.00
N TYR A 101 -5.37 8.63 2.24
CA TYR A 101 -4.72 9.43 1.20
C TYR A 101 -3.21 9.37 1.32
N THR A 102 -2.53 9.34 0.19
CA THR A 102 -1.08 9.19 0.11
C THR A 102 -0.40 10.49 -0.27
N THR A 103 0.78 10.69 0.28
CA THR A 103 1.62 11.89 0.07
C THR A 103 3.09 11.51 -0.05
N THR A 104 3.92 12.48 -0.42
CA THR A 104 5.39 12.37 -0.44
C THR A 104 5.91 11.13 -1.17
N PRO A 105 5.51 10.88 -2.43
CA PRO A 105 5.97 9.72 -3.17
C PRO A 105 7.47 9.79 -3.46
N VAL A 106 8.18 8.68 -3.24
CA VAL A 106 9.48 8.41 -3.81
C VAL A 106 9.32 7.21 -4.75
N ILE A 107 9.47 7.43 -6.05
CA ILE A 107 9.24 6.43 -7.09
C ILE A 107 10.49 6.35 -7.96
N GLU A 108 11.05 5.14 -8.07
CA GLU A 108 12.18 4.83 -8.94
C GLU A 108 11.77 3.77 -9.97
N VAL A 109 11.96 4.10 -11.24
CA VAL A 109 11.77 3.18 -12.36
C VAL A 109 13.13 2.60 -12.73
N ALA A 110 13.20 1.29 -12.91
CA ALA A 110 14.41 0.60 -13.33
C ALA A 110 15.03 1.20 -14.61
N ALA A 111 16.31 1.00 -14.81
CA ALA A 111 17.00 1.52 -15.98
C ALA A 111 16.41 0.99 -17.30
N ASP A 112 15.89 -0.25 -17.31
CA ASP A 112 15.27 -0.91 -18.45
C ASP A 112 13.78 -0.59 -18.64
N GLY A 113 13.15 0.13 -17.70
CA GLY A 113 11.72 0.51 -17.76
C GLY A 113 10.74 -0.65 -17.54
N THR A 114 11.16 -1.77 -16.97
CA THR A 114 10.31 -2.96 -16.80
C THR A 114 9.76 -3.13 -15.40
N THR A 115 10.42 -2.55 -14.39
CA THR A 115 10.02 -2.59 -12.98
C THR A 115 10.09 -1.21 -12.36
N ALA A 116 9.34 -1.01 -11.27
CA ALA A 116 9.38 0.21 -10.48
C ALA A 116 9.23 -0.10 -8.99
N LYS A 117 9.76 0.79 -8.16
CA LYS A 117 9.63 0.77 -6.71
C LYS A 117 9.05 2.08 -6.24
N GLY A 118 8.11 2.01 -5.32
CA GLY A 118 7.48 3.21 -4.77
C GLY A 118 7.30 3.16 -3.26
N LEU A 119 7.49 4.29 -2.60
CA LEU A 119 7.23 4.49 -1.19
C LEU A 119 6.41 5.76 -1.00
N TRP A 120 5.32 5.66 -0.23
CA TRP A 120 4.43 6.77 0.10
C TRP A 120 4.20 6.85 1.60
N LEU A 121 4.01 8.06 2.12
CA LEU A 121 3.35 8.24 3.39
C LEU A 121 1.83 8.22 3.18
N MET A 122 1.12 7.59 4.09
CA MET A 122 -0.35 7.58 4.14
C MET A 122 -0.80 8.15 5.47
N ALA A 123 -1.80 8.99 5.42
CA ALA A 123 -2.62 9.36 6.56
C ALA A 123 -4.08 9.04 6.25
N GLY A 124 -4.86 8.73 7.27
CA GLY A 124 -6.25 8.40 7.03
C GLY A 124 -7.08 8.26 8.29
N ILE A 125 -8.33 7.97 8.04
CA ILE A 125 -9.31 7.64 9.07
C ILE A 125 -10.08 6.40 8.65
N GLU A 126 -10.46 5.62 9.65
CA GLU A 126 -11.43 4.53 9.51
C GLU A 126 -12.50 4.68 10.58
N SER A 127 -13.74 4.43 10.22
CA SER A 127 -14.84 4.49 11.18
C SER A 127 -16.02 3.63 10.78
N GLY A 128 -16.86 3.29 11.74
CA GLY A 128 -18.07 2.53 11.51
C GLY A 128 -18.99 2.54 12.72
N ILE A 129 -20.13 1.88 12.55
CA ILE A 129 -21.13 1.65 13.59
C ILE A 129 -21.36 0.14 13.72
N THR A 130 -21.65 -0.33 14.92
CA THR A 130 -21.82 -1.76 15.22
C THR A 130 -22.97 -1.92 16.21
N ASP A 131 -23.85 -2.88 15.95
CA ASP A 131 -24.91 -3.21 16.88
C ASP A 131 -24.35 -3.81 18.18
N PRO A 132 -24.97 -3.52 19.35
CA PRO A 132 -24.44 -3.97 20.63
C PRO A 132 -24.19 -5.48 20.73
N ALA A 133 -25.09 -6.29 20.16
CA ALA A 133 -24.96 -7.75 20.17
C ALA A 133 -23.74 -8.25 19.38
N GLU A 134 -23.31 -7.53 18.36
CA GLU A 134 -22.17 -7.84 17.53
C GLU A 134 -20.87 -7.30 18.14
N ALA A 135 -20.98 -6.26 18.95
CA ALA A 135 -19.86 -5.66 19.65
C ALA A 135 -19.37 -6.51 20.84
N GLU A 136 -20.12 -7.52 21.28
CA GLU A 136 -19.79 -8.32 22.49
C GLU A 136 -18.43 -9.04 22.40
N ASN A 137 -18.01 -9.41 21.19
CA ASN A 137 -16.73 -10.09 20.95
C ASN A 137 -15.57 -9.14 20.57
N ILE A 138 -15.83 -7.85 20.56
CA ILE A 138 -14.84 -6.83 20.22
C ILE A 138 -14.41 -6.12 21.52
N PRO A 139 -13.11 -5.98 21.76
CA PRO A 139 -12.64 -5.33 22.99
C PRO A 139 -13.23 -3.92 23.16
N PRO A 140 -13.65 -3.56 24.38
CA PRO A 140 -14.31 -2.28 24.65
C PRO A 140 -13.52 -1.05 24.21
N PHE A 141 -12.19 -1.09 24.28
CA PHE A 141 -11.32 0.03 23.89
C PHE A 141 -11.36 0.34 22.40
N PHE A 142 -11.85 -0.59 21.56
CA PHE A 142 -12.04 -0.37 20.13
C PHE A 142 -13.12 0.68 19.86
N PHE A 143 -14.11 0.77 20.75
CA PHE A 143 -15.26 1.65 20.58
C PHE A 143 -15.07 2.97 21.35
N ALA A 144 -15.61 4.04 20.74
CA ALA A 144 -15.77 5.28 21.46
C ALA A 144 -16.74 5.11 22.65
N PRO A 145 -16.61 5.92 23.69
CA PRO A 145 -17.51 5.88 24.85
C PRO A 145 -18.94 6.32 24.52
N ARG A 146 -19.17 6.83 23.31
CA ARG A 146 -20.47 7.32 22.81
C ARG A 146 -21.14 6.30 21.92
N GLU A 147 -22.45 6.41 21.82
CA GLU A 147 -23.30 5.63 20.93
C GLU A 147 -24.09 6.55 19.99
N VAL A 148 -24.47 6.04 18.84
CA VAL A 148 -25.37 6.70 17.89
C VAL A 148 -26.54 5.76 17.62
N ASP A 149 -27.75 6.21 17.91
CA ASP A 149 -28.99 5.42 17.77
C ASP A 149 -28.93 4.05 18.48
N GLY A 150 -28.29 4.01 19.67
CA GLY A 150 -28.10 2.80 20.48
C GLY A 150 -27.06 1.82 19.93
N ARG A 151 -26.29 2.21 18.92
CA ARG A 151 -25.20 1.42 18.34
C ARG A 151 -23.85 1.92 18.76
N LYS A 152 -22.92 1.01 18.96
CA LYS A 152 -21.51 1.33 19.21
C LYS A 152 -20.89 2.02 18.02
N ILE A 153 -20.08 3.02 18.25
CA ILE A 153 -19.29 3.68 17.20
C ILE A 153 -17.80 3.46 17.45
N TRP A 154 -17.07 3.37 16.36
CA TRP A 154 -15.61 3.36 16.40
C TRP A 154 -15.08 4.29 15.31
N ALA A 155 -13.98 4.95 15.59
CA ALA A 155 -13.28 5.79 14.64
C ALA A 155 -11.81 5.89 15.04
N HIS A 156 -10.92 5.73 14.07
CA HIS A 156 -9.48 5.68 14.30
C HIS A 156 -8.74 6.56 13.31
N TRP A 157 -7.70 7.23 13.80
CA TRP A 157 -6.65 7.83 13.00
C TRP A 157 -5.62 6.78 12.66
N ILE A 158 -5.11 6.80 11.41
CA ILE A 158 -4.11 5.85 10.94
C ILE A 158 -3.04 6.60 10.16
N TRP A 159 -1.78 6.29 10.47
CA TRP A 159 -0.61 6.76 9.72
C TRP A 159 0.27 5.57 9.38
N CYS A 160 0.55 5.41 8.09
CA CYS A 160 1.36 4.31 7.56
C CYS A 160 2.38 4.80 6.53
N LYS A 161 3.30 3.92 6.16
CA LYS A 161 3.99 3.98 4.88
C LYS A 161 3.49 2.83 4.02
N TYR A 162 3.39 3.06 2.72
CA TYR A 162 3.11 2.02 1.74
C TYR A 162 4.31 1.85 0.83
N GLY A 163 4.86 0.64 0.80
CA GLY A 163 5.92 0.22 -0.10
C GLY A 163 5.35 -0.72 -1.18
N LEU A 164 5.65 -0.44 -2.44
CA LEU A 164 5.19 -1.24 -3.57
C LEU A 164 6.33 -1.53 -4.52
N ASP A 165 6.37 -2.78 -4.99
CA ASP A 165 7.09 -3.12 -6.22
C ASP A 165 6.06 -3.29 -7.34
N LEU A 166 6.37 -2.75 -8.49
CA LEU A 166 5.52 -2.80 -9.68
C LEU A 166 6.28 -3.37 -10.86
N VAL A 167 5.55 -4.01 -11.76
CA VAL A 167 6.08 -4.53 -13.02
C VAL A 167 5.24 -4.05 -14.20
N LYS A 168 5.84 -3.94 -15.36
CA LYS A 168 5.12 -3.61 -16.59
C LYS A 168 4.69 -4.90 -17.29
N GLN A 169 3.37 -5.12 -17.40
CA GLN A 169 2.78 -6.25 -18.11
C GLN A 169 1.93 -5.74 -19.27
N ASP A 170 2.20 -6.22 -20.47
CA ASP A 170 1.51 -5.81 -21.71
C ASP A 170 1.48 -4.28 -21.91
N GLY A 171 2.54 -3.59 -21.49
CA GLY A 171 2.67 -2.14 -21.58
C GLY A 171 2.01 -1.35 -20.44
N GLU A 172 1.35 -2.00 -19.49
CA GLU A 172 0.69 -1.39 -18.35
C GLU A 172 1.45 -1.67 -17.04
N TRP A 173 1.52 -0.67 -16.16
CA TRP A 173 2.09 -0.83 -14.83
C TRP A 173 1.10 -1.53 -13.91
N ARG A 174 1.58 -2.56 -13.18
CA ARG A 174 0.78 -3.36 -12.26
C ARG A 174 1.53 -3.62 -10.96
N ILE A 175 0.78 -3.73 -9.86
CA ILE A 175 1.32 -4.01 -8.53
C ILE A 175 1.75 -5.48 -8.47
N LEU A 176 3.00 -5.73 -8.12
CA LEU A 176 3.54 -7.06 -7.86
C LEU A 176 3.54 -7.36 -6.36
N THR A 177 4.05 -6.42 -5.57
CA THR A 177 4.06 -6.55 -4.10
C THR A 177 3.49 -5.30 -3.46
N PHE A 178 2.86 -5.48 -2.30
CA PHE A 178 2.30 -4.41 -1.50
C PHE A 178 2.66 -4.62 -0.04
N ARG A 179 3.17 -3.59 0.63
CA ARG A 179 3.41 -3.65 2.06
C ARG A 179 2.99 -2.38 2.77
N CYS A 180 2.19 -2.57 3.81
CA CYS A 180 1.84 -1.51 4.76
C CYS A 180 2.77 -1.57 5.97
N PHE A 181 3.30 -0.42 6.34
CA PHE A 181 4.09 -0.21 7.55
C PHE A 181 3.35 0.79 8.43
N GLU A 182 2.64 0.32 9.43
CA GLU A 182 1.93 1.20 10.33
C GLU A 182 2.92 2.03 11.15
N ILE A 183 2.75 3.36 11.13
CA ILE A 183 3.56 4.29 11.92
C ILE A 183 2.92 4.53 13.27
N ALA A 184 1.64 4.85 13.26
CA ALA A 184 0.87 5.13 14.45
C ALA A 184 -0.64 4.93 14.18
N ARG A 185 -1.38 4.62 15.22
CA ARG A 185 -2.83 4.53 15.22
C ARG A 185 -3.37 5.05 16.54
N ALA A 186 -4.54 5.64 16.54
CA ALA A 186 -5.24 5.98 17.77
C ALA A 186 -6.76 6.08 17.53
N PRO A 187 -7.61 5.76 18.51
CA PRO A 187 -9.00 6.15 18.50
C PRO A 187 -9.15 7.67 18.37
N PHE A 188 -10.25 8.14 17.79
CA PHE A 188 -10.44 9.57 17.50
C PHE A 188 -10.58 10.43 18.77
N ASP A 189 -10.95 9.84 19.88
CA ASP A 189 -11.16 10.47 21.19
C ASP A 189 -9.99 10.21 22.16
N GLU A 190 -8.91 9.62 21.68
CA GLU A 190 -7.65 9.42 22.40
C GLU A 190 -6.47 9.88 21.53
N ASP A 191 -5.45 10.41 22.15
CA ASP A 191 -4.22 10.77 21.44
C ASP A 191 -3.33 9.54 21.23
N TRP A 192 -2.49 9.58 20.18
CA TRP A 192 -1.60 8.47 19.82
C TRP A 192 -0.51 8.19 20.87
N ILE A 193 -0.20 9.12 21.77
CA ILE A 193 0.80 8.92 22.83
C ILE A 193 0.20 8.03 23.91
N SER A 194 -0.99 8.41 24.39
CA SER A 194 -1.74 7.65 25.39
C SER A 194 -2.08 6.25 24.88
N PHE A 195 -2.56 6.15 23.65
CA PHE A 195 -2.88 4.87 23.02
C PHE A 195 -1.65 3.97 22.89
N ALA A 196 -0.51 4.48 22.43
CA ALA A 196 0.73 3.72 22.31
C ALA A 196 1.26 3.25 23.67
N ALA A 197 0.99 4.00 24.75
CA ALA A 197 1.44 3.62 26.08
C ALA A 197 0.60 2.49 26.73
N HIS A 198 -0.69 2.36 26.34
CA HIS A 198 -1.62 1.52 27.08
C HIS A 198 -2.26 0.39 26.29
N GLU A 199 -2.63 0.60 25.02
CA GLU A 199 -3.60 -0.25 24.36
C GLU A 199 -3.08 -0.98 23.11
N ARG A 200 -1.92 -0.60 22.61
CA ARG A 200 -1.42 -1.04 21.33
C ARG A 200 -1.39 -2.56 21.14
N ALA A 201 -0.80 -3.28 22.09
CA ALA A 201 -0.65 -4.75 21.98
C ALA A 201 -2.00 -5.48 21.94
N SER A 202 -3.04 -4.85 22.46
CA SER A 202 -4.41 -5.39 22.47
C SER A 202 -5.14 -5.10 21.16
N TYR A 203 -4.87 -3.94 20.55
CA TYR A 203 -5.50 -3.51 19.30
C TYR A 203 -5.04 -4.35 18.10
N GLU A 204 -3.76 -4.65 17.99
CA GLU A 204 -3.19 -5.46 16.91
C GLU A 204 -3.82 -6.87 16.80
N LYS A 205 -4.35 -7.38 17.92
CA LYS A 205 -5.02 -8.68 17.95
C LYS A 205 -6.48 -8.63 17.48
N THR A 206 -7.05 -7.45 17.29
CA THR A 206 -8.49 -7.25 17.14
C THR A 206 -8.90 -6.58 15.84
N LEU A 207 -8.08 -6.62 14.79
CA LEU A 207 -8.43 -6.12 13.46
C LEU A 207 -9.54 -6.97 12.84
N ALA A 208 -10.77 -6.76 13.34
CA ALA A 208 -11.96 -7.32 12.75
C ALA A 208 -12.54 -6.34 11.74
N TYR A 209 -12.88 -6.83 10.56
CA TYR A 209 -13.73 -6.13 9.60
C TYR A 209 -15.18 -6.55 9.84
N PHE A 210 -16.10 -5.68 9.44
CA PHE A 210 -17.53 -5.96 9.56
C PHE A 210 -18.08 -6.38 8.20
N GLY A 211 -18.87 -7.46 8.16
CA GLY A 211 -19.55 -7.94 6.97
C GLY A 211 -20.74 -7.05 6.56
N GLU A 212 -21.38 -7.37 5.46
CA GLU A 212 -22.59 -6.67 4.96
C GLU A 212 -23.74 -6.73 5.97
N ASP A 213 -23.78 -7.78 6.79
CA ASP A 213 -24.76 -7.96 7.87
C ASP A 213 -24.36 -7.24 9.17
N GLY A 214 -23.27 -6.46 9.14
CA GLY A 214 -22.75 -5.74 10.31
C GLY A 214 -21.95 -6.60 11.30
N LYS A 215 -21.81 -7.90 11.05
CA LYS A 215 -21.06 -8.80 11.95
C LYS A 215 -19.57 -8.70 11.72
N PRO A 216 -18.77 -8.87 12.78
CA PRO A 216 -17.33 -8.95 12.65
C PRO A 216 -16.92 -10.08 11.72
N VAL A 217 -16.14 -9.76 10.70
CA VAL A 217 -15.50 -10.75 9.83
C VAL A 217 -14.00 -10.57 9.94
N PHE A 218 -13.33 -11.63 10.34
CA PHE A 218 -11.87 -11.66 10.35
C PHE A 218 -11.36 -11.75 8.91
N LEU A 219 -10.26 -11.07 8.65
CA LEU A 219 -9.54 -11.21 7.39
C LEU A 219 -9.20 -12.69 7.12
N PRO A 220 -9.09 -13.09 5.86
CA PRO A 220 -8.56 -14.41 5.52
C PRO A 220 -7.25 -14.68 6.25
N PRO A 221 -6.97 -15.93 6.67
CA PRO A 221 -5.73 -16.26 7.34
C PRO A 221 -4.53 -15.92 6.44
N VAL A 222 -3.47 -15.43 7.05
CA VAL A 222 -2.19 -15.17 6.36
C VAL A 222 -1.47 -16.49 6.10
N ASP A 223 -0.66 -16.54 5.03
CA ASP A 223 0.07 -17.74 4.62
C ASP A 223 1.39 -17.88 5.37
N ALA A 224 1.99 -16.76 5.78
CA ALA A 224 3.28 -16.73 6.45
C ALA A 224 3.34 -15.59 7.48
N PRO A 225 4.22 -15.71 8.49
CA PRO A 225 4.51 -14.59 9.40
C PRO A 225 5.01 -13.37 8.64
N GLY A 226 4.80 -12.18 9.20
CA GLY A 226 5.36 -10.93 8.67
C GLY A 226 6.88 -11.00 8.55
N VAL A 227 7.41 -10.54 7.42
CA VAL A 227 8.82 -10.78 7.04
C VAL A 227 9.79 -9.92 7.83
N THR A 228 9.40 -8.72 8.22
CA THR A 228 10.27 -7.84 9.01
C THR A 228 9.45 -7.22 10.11
N PRO A 229 9.88 -7.32 11.37
CA PRO A 229 9.23 -6.63 12.45
C PRO A 229 9.27 -5.12 12.16
N HIS A 230 8.13 -4.57 11.85
CA HIS A 230 7.93 -3.15 11.84
C HIS A 230 7.62 -2.72 13.27
N GLN A 231 8.33 -1.72 13.77
CA GLN A 231 8.04 -1.14 15.06
C GLN A 231 7.27 0.17 14.85
N PRO A 232 5.96 0.15 15.01
CA PRO A 232 5.18 1.36 15.05
C PRO A 232 5.60 2.26 16.23
N TYR A 233 5.10 3.49 16.26
CA TYR A 233 5.41 4.45 17.30
C TYR A 233 5.18 3.87 18.70
N ALA A 234 6.18 4.04 19.56
CA ALA A 234 6.10 3.77 20.98
C ALA A 234 6.77 4.92 21.76
N ILE A 235 6.35 5.13 22.98
CA ILE A 235 6.81 6.26 23.81
C ILE A 235 8.28 6.15 24.25
N ASP A 236 8.84 4.98 24.18
CA ASP A 236 10.20 4.63 24.65
C ASP A 236 11.15 4.28 23.51
N THR A 237 10.75 4.43 22.26
CA THR A 237 11.58 4.16 21.08
C THR A 237 11.79 5.41 20.22
N ALA A 238 12.98 5.53 19.63
CA ALA A 238 13.23 6.55 18.63
C ALA A 238 12.63 6.14 17.28
N GLN A 239 12.04 7.07 16.58
CA GLN A 239 11.54 6.82 15.23
C GLN A 239 12.71 6.50 14.29
N GLN A 240 12.54 5.46 13.48
CA GLN A 240 13.53 4.97 12.54
C GLN A 240 13.17 5.29 11.09
N LEU A 241 14.20 5.44 10.25
CA LEU A 241 14.01 5.49 8.80
C LEU A 241 13.82 4.04 8.29
N PHE A 242 12.59 3.57 8.35
CA PHE A 242 12.23 2.23 7.86
C PHE A 242 10.83 2.26 7.23
N PRO A 243 10.61 1.62 6.06
CA PRO A 243 11.67 1.22 5.13
C PRO A 243 12.43 2.44 4.58
N GLU A 244 13.63 2.23 4.05
CA GLU A 244 14.33 3.27 3.32
C GLU A 244 13.61 3.59 2.00
N PRO A 245 13.56 4.87 1.60
CA PRO A 245 13.07 5.23 0.27
C PRO A 245 13.90 4.56 -0.83
N PRO A 246 13.27 4.09 -1.91
CA PRO A 246 13.97 3.47 -3.02
C PRO A 246 14.98 4.44 -3.64
N ARG A 247 16.06 3.89 -4.18
CA ARG A 247 17.10 4.61 -4.92
C ARG A 247 17.12 4.12 -6.37
N PRO A 248 17.68 4.90 -7.33
CA PRO A 248 17.87 4.44 -8.69
C PRO A 248 18.57 3.09 -8.77
N TYR A 249 18.06 2.17 -9.57
CA TYR A 249 18.55 0.81 -9.68
C TYR A 249 18.55 0.30 -11.12
N THR A 250 19.35 -0.75 -11.38
CA THR A 250 19.46 -1.41 -12.69
C THR A 250 18.93 -2.84 -12.66
N GLU A 251 19.04 -3.51 -11.53
CA GLU A 251 18.58 -4.88 -11.34
C GLU A 251 17.47 -4.89 -10.29
N PHE A 252 16.39 -5.60 -10.60
CA PHE A 252 15.27 -5.71 -9.67
C PHE A 252 15.64 -6.65 -8.53
N GLU A 253 15.61 -6.11 -7.34
CA GLU A 253 15.61 -6.86 -6.09
C GLU A 253 14.32 -6.52 -5.35
N ASP A 254 13.73 -7.49 -4.73
CA ASP A 254 12.54 -7.31 -3.92
C ASP A 254 12.85 -6.43 -2.71
N THR A 255 12.20 -5.28 -2.65
CA THR A 255 12.56 -4.24 -1.66
C THR A 255 11.72 -4.31 -0.42
N PHE A 256 10.49 -4.79 -0.54
CA PHE A 256 9.51 -4.76 0.53
C PHE A 256 9.09 -6.17 0.98
N ALA A 257 9.92 -7.13 0.67
CA ALA A 257 9.77 -8.52 1.06
C ALA A 257 10.02 -8.77 2.54
#